data_a614e1198bc776f373cf1195d836b7ad
#
_entry.id   a614e1198bc776f373cf1195d836b7ad
#
_cell.length_a   1.000
_cell.length_b   1.000
_cell.length_c   1.000
_cell.angle_alpha   90.00
_cell.angle_beta   90.00
_cell.angle_gamma   90.00
#
_symmetry.space_group_name_H-M   'P 1'
#
loop_
_entity.id
_entity.type
_entity.pdbx_description
1 polymer ?
#
loop_
_entity_poly.entity_id
_entity_poly.type
_entity_poly.pdbx_seq_one_letter_code
_entity_poly.pdbx_strand_id
1 'polypeptide(L)'
;DRSVSRGLGDVYKRQHLRDLLAEGKEFDEICEEMLRYHKHTHLLFSLESLANLARNGRVKPAVAAMARMLGIRVIGQASEAGELDVLCKTRGEHGALERIVLELKEHGYTNGRLHISHCGNPAAAERLKHMVKAVFDGAKVDISECGGLCSYYAELGGLLVGYEDAEA
;
A
#
# COMPACT_ATOMS: atom_id res chain seq x y z
N ASP A 1 -12.50 14.73 4.07
CA ASP A 1 -11.66 13.83 3.32
C ASP A 1 -10.99 12.82 4.27
N ARG A 2 -11.50 11.59 4.28
CA ARG A 2 -11.14 10.55 5.24
C ARG A 2 -10.10 9.54 4.72
N SER A 3 -9.54 9.78 3.53
CA SER A 3 -8.65 8.83 2.88
C SER A 3 -7.29 8.73 3.58
N VAL A 4 -6.99 7.59 4.17
CA VAL A 4 -5.67 7.22 4.72
C VAL A 4 -4.66 6.97 3.59
N SER A 5 -5.15 6.80 2.38
CA SER A 5 -4.41 6.43 1.16
C SER A 5 -3.60 7.57 0.52
N ARG A 6 -3.45 8.73 1.15
CA ARG A 6 -2.84 9.93 0.54
C ARG A 6 -1.34 9.87 0.27
N GLY A 7 -0.65 8.78 0.56
CA GLY A 7 0.81 8.71 0.33
C GLY A 7 1.22 8.00 -0.95
N LEU A 8 0.69 6.81 -1.21
CA LEU A 8 1.24 5.90 -2.22
C LEU A 8 0.41 5.86 -3.50
N GLY A 9 -0.90 5.74 -3.40
CA GLY A 9 -1.78 5.85 -4.57
C GLY A 9 -1.70 7.23 -5.24
N ASP A 10 -1.40 8.28 -4.47
CA ASP A 10 -1.28 9.64 -5.00
C ASP A 10 -0.06 9.86 -5.90
N VAL A 11 1.04 9.14 -5.70
CA VAL A 11 2.23 9.29 -6.56
C VAL A 11 1.91 8.82 -7.97
N TYR A 12 1.34 7.63 -8.10
CA TYR A 12 0.98 7.07 -9.41
C TYR A 12 -0.20 7.79 -10.05
N LYS A 13 -1.22 8.14 -9.27
CA LYS A 13 -2.35 8.93 -9.77
C LYS A 13 -1.92 10.29 -10.29
N ARG A 14 -1.01 10.98 -9.59
CA ARG A 14 -0.45 12.25 -10.09
C ARG A 14 0.42 12.06 -11.32
N GLN A 15 1.16 10.96 -11.40
CA GLN A 15 1.97 10.65 -12.57
C GLN A 15 1.08 10.33 -13.77
N HIS A 16 0.07 9.50 -13.59
CA HIS A 16 -0.91 9.17 -14.61
C HIS A 16 -1.67 10.42 -15.09
N LEU A 17 -2.15 11.26 -14.16
CA LEU A 17 -2.77 12.55 -14.50
C LEU A 17 -1.85 13.45 -15.32
N ARG A 18 -0.56 13.53 -14.95
CA ARG A 18 0.42 14.34 -15.71
C ARG A 18 0.60 13.79 -17.12
N ASP A 19 0.62 12.48 -17.28
CA ASP A 19 0.79 11.83 -18.57
C ASP A 19 -0.44 12.10 -19.47
N LEU A 20 -1.67 12.01 -18.92
CA LEU A 20 -2.91 12.37 -19.62
C LEU A 20 -2.95 13.86 -20.04
N LEU A 21 -2.49 14.75 -19.17
CA LEU A 21 -2.37 16.17 -19.50
C LEU A 21 -1.33 16.44 -20.62
N ALA A 22 -0.23 15.70 -20.61
CA ALA A 22 0.79 15.81 -21.64
C ALA A 22 0.31 15.29 -23.01
N GLU A 23 -0.61 14.32 -23.00
CA GLU A 23 -1.30 13.82 -24.20
C GLU A 23 -2.31 14.82 -24.77
N GLY A 24 -2.62 15.89 -24.05
CA GLY A 24 -3.57 16.93 -24.49
C GLY A 24 -5.03 16.50 -24.45
N LYS A 25 -5.38 15.55 -23.58
CA LYS A 25 -6.76 15.10 -23.40
C LYS A 25 -7.64 16.20 -22.80
N GLU A 26 -8.92 16.19 -23.16
CA GLU A 26 -9.91 17.11 -22.61
C GLU A 26 -10.24 16.75 -21.16
N PHE A 27 -10.74 17.74 -20.40
CA PHE A 27 -10.97 17.60 -18.96
C PHE A 27 -11.89 16.43 -18.61
N ASP A 28 -12.98 16.23 -19.34
CA ASP A 28 -13.95 15.16 -19.09
C ASP A 28 -13.33 13.78 -19.33
N GLU A 29 -12.55 13.63 -20.40
CA GLU A 29 -11.79 12.40 -20.68
C GLU A 29 -10.79 12.09 -19.58
N ILE A 30 -10.06 13.11 -19.08
CA ILE A 30 -9.13 12.96 -17.96
C ILE A 30 -9.87 12.49 -16.70
N CYS A 31 -11.05 13.05 -16.41
CA CYS A 31 -11.85 12.64 -15.26
C CYS A 31 -12.27 11.17 -15.35
N GLU A 32 -12.75 10.72 -16.50
CA GLU A 32 -13.16 9.32 -16.72
C GLU A 32 -11.97 8.36 -16.58
N GLU A 33 -10.83 8.68 -17.20
CA GLU A 33 -9.61 7.86 -17.12
C GLU A 33 -9.08 7.79 -15.69
N MET A 34 -9.07 8.90 -14.95
CA MET A 34 -8.62 8.93 -13.56
C MET A 34 -9.57 8.14 -12.65
N LEU A 35 -10.87 8.16 -12.88
CA LEU A 35 -11.84 7.34 -12.14
C LEU A 35 -11.65 5.85 -12.43
N ARG A 36 -11.36 5.48 -13.68
CA ARG A 36 -11.03 4.12 -14.08
C ARG A 36 -9.73 3.67 -13.39
N TYR A 37 -8.67 4.42 -13.56
CA TYR A 37 -7.36 4.13 -12.96
C TYR A 37 -7.41 3.99 -11.43
N HIS A 38 -8.26 4.79 -10.77
CA HIS A 38 -8.45 4.71 -9.32
C HIS A 38 -8.96 3.34 -8.85
N LYS A 39 -9.77 2.66 -9.64
CA LYS A 39 -10.32 1.34 -9.30
C LYS A 39 -9.26 0.24 -9.38
N HIS A 40 -8.22 0.45 -10.18
CA HIS A 40 -7.14 -0.50 -10.44
C HIS A 40 -5.86 -0.18 -9.66
N THR A 41 -5.93 0.78 -8.72
CA THR A 41 -4.82 1.11 -7.82
C THR A 41 -5.17 0.75 -6.38
N HIS A 42 -4.35 -0.08 -5.77
CA HIS A 42 -4.60 -0.68 -4.47
C HIS A 42 -3.48 -0.38 -3.47
N LEU A 43 -3.78 -0.58 -2.19
CA LEU A 43 -2.82 -0.43 -1.10
C LEU A 43 -2.90 -1.62 -0.16
N LEU A 44 -1.77 -2.30 0.03
CA LEU A 44 -1.53 -3.22 1.14
C LEU A 44 -0.63 -2.56 2.19
N PHE A 45 -0.72 -3.02 3.41
CA PHE A 45 0.19 -2.60 4.47
C PHE A 45 0.63 -3.76 5.36
N SER A 46 1.81 -3.62 5.96
CA SER A 46 2.30 -4.46 7.05
C SER A 46 2.75 -3.57 8.20
N LEU A 47 2.05 -3.62 9.32
CA LEU A 47 2.27 -2.75 10.48
C LEU A 47 2.52 -3.57 11.75
N GLU A 48 3.47 -3.11 12.57
CA GLU A 48 3.73 -3.68 13.90
C GLU A 48 2.80 -3.10 14.96
N SER A 49 2.32 -1.88 14.74
CA SER A 49 1.42 -1.18 15.64
C SER A 49 0.31 -0.50 14.84
N LEU A 50 -0.86 -0.44 15.44
CA LEU A 50 -2.01 0.32 14.96
C LEU A 50 -2.42 1.42 15.96
N ALA A 51 -1.51 1.79 16.88
CA ALA A 51 -1.83 2.68 17.98
C ALA A 51 -2.21 4.08 17.51
N ASN A 52 -1.46 4.65 16.57
CA ASN A 52 -1.75 5.96 16.02
C ASN A 52 -3.00 5.97 15.13
N LEU A 53 -3.25 4.90 14.39
CA LEU A 53 -4.48 4.71 13.63
C LEU A 53 -5.71 4.67 14.55
N ALA A 54 -5.63 3.95 15.67
CA ALA A 54 -6.71 3.86 16.65
C ALA A 54 -6.96 5.22 17.36
N ARG A 55 -5.90 5.90 17.77
CA ARG A 55 -6.02 7.24 18.42
C ARG A 55 -6.73 8.25 17.53
N ASN A 56 -6.62 8.11 16.22
CA ASN A 56 -7.23 8.99 15.24
C ASN A 56 -8.51 8.43 14.61
N GLY A 57 -9.08 7.37 15.19
CA GLY A 57 -10.34 6.77 14.74
C GLY A 57 -10.29 6.18 13.32
N ARG A 58 -9.10 5.75 12.86
CA ARG A 58 -8.90 5.16 11.53
C ARG A 58 -9.01 3.63 11.55
N VAL A 59 -9.00 3.02 12.71
CA VAL A 59 -9.29 1.59 12.95
C VAL A 59 -10.13 1.45 14.21
N LYS A 60 -10.94 0.40 14.27
CA LYS A 60 -11.74 0.09 15.45
C LYS A 60 -10.82 -0.25 16.64
N PRO A 61 -11.13 0.15 17.88
CA PRO A 61 -10.29 -0.13 19.06
C PRO A 61 -9.97 -1.62 19.26
N ALA A 62 -10.90 -2.49 18.95
CA ALA A 62 -10.70 -3.95 18.99
C ALA A 62 -9.62 -4.43 18.02
N VAL A 63 -9.51 -3.82 16.84
CA VAL A 63 -8.47 -4.11 15.85
C VAL A 63 -7.10 -3.64 16.35
N ALA A 64 -7.03 -2.46 16.96
CA ALA A 64 -5.79 -1.92 17.52
C ALA A 64 -5.25 -2.74 18.70
N ALA A 65 -6.12 -3.29 19.54
CA ALA A 65 -5.72 -4.16 20.64
C ALA A 65 -4.99 -5.42 20.17
N MET A 66 -5.28 -5.89 18.96
CA MET A 66 -4.68 -7.08 18.36
C MET A 66 -3.21 -6.88 17.92
N ALA A 67 -2.81 -5.65 17.59
CA ALA A 67 -1.45 -5.33 17.12
C ALA A 67 -0.44 -5.11 18.27
N ARG A 68 -0.87 -5.20 19.53
CA ARG A 68 0.01 -4.97 20.70
C ARG A 68 0.82 -6.19 21.12
N MET A 69 0.68 -7.32 20.43
CA MET A 69 1.44 -8.54 20.76
C MET A 69 2.83 -8.47 20.16
N LEU A 70 3.84 -8.66 20.98
CA LEU A 70 5.25 -8.64 20.57
C LEU A 70 5.52 -9.59 19.40
N GLY A 71 6.12 -9.07 18.34
CA GLY A 71 6.49 -9.83 17.15
C GLY A 71 5.32 -10.19 16.22
N ILE A 72 4.12 -9.64 16.45
CA ILE A 72 2.99 -9.77 15.52
C ILE A 72 2.97 -8.58 14.56
N ARG A 73 2.82 -8.87 13.28
CA ARG A 73 2.55 -7.89 12.23
C ARG A 73 1.14 -8.05 11.71
N VAL A 74 0.46 -6.95 11.52
CA VAL A 74 -0.88 -6.89 10.93
C VAL A 74 -0.73 -6.57 9.45
N ILE A 75 -1.27 -7.44 8.61
CA ILE A 75 -1.38 -7.26 7.18
C ILE A 75 -2.80 -6.84 6.86
N GLY A 76 -2.96 -5.84 6.02
CA GLY A 76 -4.28 -5.37 5.62
C GLY A 76 -4.22 -4.55 4.34
N GLN A 77 -5.37 -4.01 3.98
CA GLN A 77 -5.58 -3.24 2.77
C GLN A 77 -6.39 -1.97 3.04
N ALA A 78 -6.33 -1.02 2.12
CA ALA A 78 -7.30 0.06 2.07
C ALA A 78 -8.59 -0.45 1.41
N SER A 79 -9.74 -0.22 2.05
CA SER A 79 -11.04 -0.51 1.47
C SER A 79 -11.50 0.61 0.52
N GLU A 80 -12.48 0.31 -0.32
CA GLU A 80 -13.14 1.32 -1.18
C GLU A 80 -13.78 2.46 -0.35
N ALA A 81 -14.21 2.17 0.87
CA ALA A 81 -14.77 3.16 1.79
C ALA A 81 -13.68 4.07 2.42
N GLY A 82 -12.39 3.84 2.11
CA GLY A 82 -11.26 4.59 2.69
C GLY A 82 -10.93 4.20 4.11
N GLU A 83 -11.41 3.04 4.58
CA GLU A 83 -11.05 2.43 5.86
C GLU A 83 -9.89 1.44 5.68
N LEU A 84 -9.30 1.02 6.80
CA LEU A 84 -8.27 -0.03 6.79
C LEU A 84 -8.88 -1.36 7.22
N ASP A 85 -8.88 -2.31 6.30
CA ASP A 85 -9.31 -3.68 6.53
C ASP A 85 -8.12 -4.57 6.89
N VAL A 86 -8.25 -5.29 8.00
CA VAL A 86 -7.25 -6.29 8.40
C VAL A 86 -7.53 -7.60 7.68
N LEU A 87 -6.58 -8.06 6.89
CA LEU A 87 -6.65 -9.34 6.18
C LEU A 87 -6.18 -10.48 7.08
N CYS A 88 -4.99 -10.33 7.68
CA CYS A 88 -4.44 -11.36 8.55
C CYS A 88 -3.40 -10.83 9.53
N LYS A 89 -2.87 -11.73 10.35
CA LYS A 89 -1.75 -11.49 11.25
C LYS A 89 -0.67 -12.52 10.99
N THR A 90 0.57 -12.08 11.04
CA THR A 90 1.74 -12.94 10.88
C THR A 90 2.69 -12.78 12.06
N ARG A 91 3.53 -13.77 12.27
CA ARG A 91 4.60 -13.69 13.26
C ARG A 91 5.91 -13.37 12.55
N GLY A 92 6.56 -12.30 13.01
CA GLY A 92 7.84 -11.86 12.47
C GLY A 92 7.72 -11.17 11.10
N GLU A 93 8.84 -10.59 10.68
CA GLU A 93 8.91 -9.80 9.45
C GLU A 93 8.85 -10.67 8.20
N HIS A 94 9.59 -11.79 8.20
CA HIS A 94 9.64 -12.67 7.03
C HIS A 94 8.27 -13.19 6.63
N GLY A 95 7.48 -13.72 7.59
CA GLY A 95 6.12 -14.17 7.33
C GLY A 95 5.19 -13.05 6.85
N ALA A 96 5.44 -11.80 7.27
CA ALA A 96 4.68 -10.66 6.77
C ALA A 96 5.00 -10.35 5.30
N LEU A 97 6.27 -10.43 4.91
CA LEU A 97 6.68 -10.21 3.52
C LEU A 97 6.13 -11.30 2.59
N GLU A 98 6.19 -12.56 3.00
CA GLU A 98 5.59 -13.69 2.27
C GLU A 98 4.08 -13.49 2.08
N ARG A 99 3.37 -13.05 3.15
CA ARG A 99 1.93 -12.80 3.05
C ARG A 99 1.61 -11.65 2.10
N ILE A 100 2.39 -10.55 2.09
CA ILE A 100 2.20 -9.47 1.12
C ILE A 100 2.34 -10.00 -0.32
N VAL A 101 3.34 -10.82 -0.61
CA VAL A 101 3.52 -11.39 -1.96
C VAL A 101 2.34 -12.28 -2.34
N LEU A 102 1.79 -13.04 -1.38
CA LEU A 102 0.60 -13.86 -1.61
C LEU A 102 -0.64 -12.99 -1.88
N GLU A 103 -0.86 -11.94 -1.07
CA GLU A 103 -1.96 -10.99 -1.27
C GLU A 103 -1.87 -10.30 -2.64
N LEU A 104 -0.69 -9.87 -3.08
CA LEU A 104 -0.49 -9.31 -4.42
C LEU A 104 -0.99 -10.27 -5.51
N LYS A 105 -0.66 -11.56 -5.38
CA LYS A 105 -1.10 -12.59 -6.31
C LYS A 105 -2.61 -12.84 -6.26
N GLU A 106 -3.19 -12.91 -5.05
CA GLU A 106 -4.63 -13.13 -4.83
C GLU A 106 -5.47 -11.94 -5.35
N HIS A 107 -4.90 -10.72 -5.35
CA HIS A 107 -5.55 -9.49 -5.82
C HIS A 107 -5.18 -9.11 -7.26
N GLY A 108 -4.66 -10.03 -8.05
CA GLY A 108 -4.49 -9.86 -9.49
C GLY A 108 -3.30 -9.01 -9.92
N TYR A 109 -2.31 -8.75 -9.03
CA TYR A 109 -1.06 -8.14 -9.45
C TYR A 109 -0.29 -9.08 -10.37
N THR A 110 0.21 -8.56 -11.49
CA THR A 110 1.01 -9.33 -12.46
C THR A 110 2.40 -8.72 -12.68
N ASN A 111 2.49 -7.53 -13.27
CA ASN A 111 3.75 -6.89 -13.62
C ASN A 111 3.67 -5.35 -13.70
N GLY A 112 2.56 -4.77 -13.25
CA GLY A 112 2.33 -3.32 -13.18
C GLY A 112 3.33 -2.60 -12.27
N ARG A 113 3.09 -1.33 -12.06
CA ARG A 113 3.86 -0.52 -11.13
C ARG A 113 3.56 -0.95 -9.69
N LEU A 114 4.61 -1.09 -8.89
CA LEU A 114 4.53 -1.37 -7.47
C LEU A 114 5.46 -0.45 -6.71
N HIS A 115 4.95 0.20 -5.68
CA HIS A 115 5.73 1.10 -4.84
C HIS A 115 5.71 0.64 -3.39
N ILE A 116 6.87 0.48 -2.80
CA ILE A 116 7.05 0.12 -1.40
C ILE A 116 7.52 1.37 -0.66
N SER A 117 6.72 1.87 0.30
CA SER A 117 7.19 2.88 1.24
C SER A 117 7.44 2.26 2.61
N HIS A 118 8.55 2.60 3.22
CA HIS A 118 8.93 2.10 4.54
C HIS A 118 9.07 3.21 5.58
N CYS A 119 8.78 2.91 6.83
CA CYS A 119 9.06 3.78 7.95
C CYS A 119 10.26 3.24 8.74
N GLY A 120 11.44 3.76 8.44
CA GLY A 120 12.70 3.34 9.08
C GLY A 120 13.08 1.87 8.88
N ASN A 121 12.59 1.21 7.81
CA ASN A 121 12.86 -0.21 7.54
C ASN A 121 13.25 -0.50 6.08
N PRO A 122 14.35 0.10 5.58
CA PRO A 122 14.78 -0.09 4.20
C PRO A 122 15.16 -1.54 3.90
N ALA A 123 15.69 -2.28 4.87
CA ALA A 123 16.09 -3.66 4.68
C ALA A 123 14.89 -4.58 4.36
N ALA A 124 13.76 -4.40 5.04
CA ALA A 124 12.55 -5.16 4.73
C ALA A 124 11.96 -4.76 3.37
N ALA A 125 12.00 -3.47 3.01
CA ALA A 125 11.55 -2.99 1.71
C ALA A 125 12.36 -3.60 0.57
N GLU A 126 13.69 -3.65 0.68
CA GLU A 126 14.54 -4.30 -0.32
C GLU A 126 14.29 -5.82 -0.40
N ARG A 127 14.13 -6.51 0.74
CA ARG A 127 13.75 -7.93 0.73
C ARG A 127 12.42 -8.16 0.03
N LEU A 128 11.40 -7.35 0.33
CA LEU A 128 10.10 -7.45 -0.33
C LEU A 128 10.22 -7.24 -1.84
N LYS A 129 10.98 -6.23 -2.27
CA LYS A 129 11.27 -5.99 -3.70
C LYS A 129 11.88 -7.20 -4.38
N HIS A 130 12.86 -7.84 -3.75
CA HIS A 130 13.46 -9.06 -4.29
C HIS A 130 12.47 -10.21 -4.39
N MET A 131 11.63 -10.40 -3.37
CA MET A 131 10.58 -11.43 -3.36
C MET A 131 9.53 -11.18 -4.46
N VAL A 132 9.07 -9.94 -4.61
CA VAL A 132 8.12 -9.56 -5.66
C VAL A 132 8.71 -9.84 -7.05
N LYS A 133 9.95 -9.40 -7.32
CA LYS A 133 10.61 -9.63 -8.61
C LYS A 133 10.90 -11.11 -8.90
N ALA A 134 11.03 -11.94 -7.88
CA ALA A 134 11.23 -13.38 -8.04
C ALA A 134 9.94 -14.12 -8.42
N VAL A 135 8.77 -13.56 -8.07
CA VAL A 135 7.45 -14.17 -8.33
C VAL A 135 6.77 -13.57 -9.55
N PHE A 136 6.95 -12.26 -9.79
CA PHE A 136 6.27 -11.51 -10.84
C PHE A 136 7.30 -10.99 -11.85
N ASP A 137 7.39 -11.67 -12.98
CA ASP A 137 8.31 -11.29 -14.05
C ASP A 137 7.95 -9.92 -14.64
N GLY A 138 8.96 -9.09 -14.85
CA GLY A 138 8.76 -7.72 -15.37
C GLY A 138 8.23 -6.71 -14.36
N ALA A 139 8.04 -7.06 -13.07
CA ALA A 139 7.56 -6.14 -12.04
C ALA A 139 8.44 -4.90 -11.89
N LYS A 140 7.82 -3.72 -11.99
CA LYS A 140 8.46 -2.40 -11.82
C LYS A 140 8.30 -1.95 -10.37
N VAL A 141 9.33 -2.18 -9.56
CA VAL A 141 9.28 -1.95 -8.12
C VAL A 141 10.16 -0.78 -7.71
N ASP A 142 9.53 0.27 -7.17
CA ASP A 142 10.18 1.43 -6.58
C ASP A 142 10.11 1.40 -5.06
N ILE A 143 11.11 1.97 -4.39
CA ILE A 143 11.16 2.09 -2.93
C ILE A 143 11.36 3.54 -2.53
N SER A 144 10.65 3.98 -1.49
CA SER A 144 10.89 5.27 -0.84
C SER A 144 10.69 5.20 0.67
N GLU A 145 11.20 6.18 1.36
CA GLU A 145 10.88 6.41 2.76
C GLU A 145 9.49 7.07 2.89
N CYS A 146 8.74 6.72 3.94
CA CYS A 146 7.46 7.35 4.23
C CYS A 146 7.63 8.83 4.55
N GLY A 147 6.81 9.68 3.95
CA GLY A 147 6.70 11.09 4.35
C GLY A 147 5.87 11.27 5.63
N GLY A 148 5.82 12.49 6.15
CA GLY A 148 5.31 12.87 7.47
C GLY A 148 4.06 12.12 7.96
N LEU A 149 2.92 12.29 7.31
CA LEU A 149 1.66 11.66 7.74
C LEU A 149 1.69 10.13 7.64
N CYS A 150 2.30 9.60 6.58
CA CYS A 150 2.44 8.15 6.40
C CYS A 150 3.35 7.55 7.48
N SER A 151 4.45 8.19 7.83
CA SER A 151 5.34 7.75 8.92
C SER A 151 4.63 7.72 10.27
N TYR A 152 3.79 8.73 10.53
CA TYR A 152 3.00 8.79 11.76
C TYR A 152 2.04 7.59 11.89
N TYR A 153 1.36 7.21 10.82
CA TYR A 153 0.42 6.08 10.84
C TYR A 153 1.09 4.72 10.68
N ALA A 154 2.13 4.62 9.87
CA ALA A 154 2.84 3.36 9.67
C ALA A 154 3.69 2.96 10.88
N GLU A 155 4.11 3.93 11.67
CA GLU A 155 5.01 3.79 12.80
C GLU A 155 6.34 3.09 12.38
N LEU A 156 7.30 3.01 13.28
CA LEU A 156 8.61 2.41 12.96
C LEU A 156 8.44 0.93 12.56
N GLY A 157 9.11 0.53 11.50
CA GLY A 157 9.05 -0.84 10.97
C GLY A 157 7.93 -1.09 9.96
N GLY A 158 6.99 -0.14 9.82
CA GLY A 158 5.86 -0.27 8.91
C GLY A 158 6.25 -0.26 7.43
N LEU A 159 5.52 -1.03 6.63
CA LEU A 159 5.58 -1.07 5.16
C LEU A 159 4.21 -0.77 4.58
N LEU A 160 4.20 0.05 3.54
CA LEU A 160 3.04 0.36 2.72
C LEU A 160 3.36 -0.03 1.28
N VAL A 161 2.46 -0.73 0.60
CA VAL A 161 2.67 -1.27 -0.74
C VAL A 161 1.51 -0.84 -1.63
N GLY A 162 1.76 0.17 -2.45
CA GLY A 162 0.84 0.59 -3.51
C GLY A 162 1.13 -0.19 -4.78
N TYR A 163 0.10 -0.64 -5.48
CA TYR A 163 0.28 -1.39 -6.72
C TYR A 163 -0.89 -1.19 -7.69
N GLU A 164 -0.62 -1.45 -8.96
CA GLU A 164 -1.60 -1.52 -10.04
C GLU A 164 -1.95 -2.99 -10.28
N ASP A 165 -3.25 -3.31 -10.43
CA ASP A 165 -3.65 -4.65 -10.86
C ASP A 165 -3.47 -4.84 -12.38
N ALA A 166 -3.84 -6.02 -12.90
CA ALA A 166 -3.63 -6.37 -14.31
C ALA A 166 -4.52 -5.58 -15.30
N GLU A 167 -5.52 -4.84 -14.78
CA GLU A 167 -6.49 -4.09 -15.59
C GLU A 167 -6.21 -2.57 -15.61
N ALA A 168 -5.14 -2.13 -14.92
CA ALA A 168 -4.75 -0.71 -14.76
C ALA A 168 -4.22 -0.07 -16.07
#